data_d4ba99f75430ea25300c3e1096969758
#
_entry.id   d4ba99f75430ea25300c3e1096969758
#
_cell.length_a   1.000
_cell.length_b   1.000
_cell.length_c   1.000
_cell.angle_alpha   90.00
_cell.angle_beta   90.00
_cell.angle_gamma   90.00
#
_symmetry.space_group_name_H-M   'P 1'
#
loop_
_entity.id
_entity.type
_entity.pdbx_description
1 polymer ?
#
loop_
_entity_poly.entity_id
_entity_poly.type
_entity_poly.pdbx_seq_one_letter_code
_entity_poly.pdbx_strand_id
1 'polypeptide(L)'
;MPFVYALVVLLFAGLVVAEFVFVVPLAIAVALLAGFGIGVGRFLETAWHALTSIDVDGPSTVRRPEPGTPDPAYPHYLLVQVWRDARSIERRTVPWCVAQARWAIATLTETLLPVPRGLALFPVWFGLCAGITLAAVPLAAAALAFGVALLVTVAVGLAGWSVCVVILGAVERVWMTYRRILLACPHAGCYQRFALPEYACPRCEERHARLVPGRLGAFRHVCRCGTRLPTTILLGRFRLGAYCPHCRRRLPGRIGRARVEPLPFVGGPAAGKTTLMFLVVRALRASAAGAQGRAEFVEARDARAYAGAVAELDRGERLAKTGPELPVATMLDLTLPAAHRILYLFDPAGELHTGATHVERLRYLDHGEALLFVIDPFALPELRLALSTDERRLVEEAIATSDEDPADTLQRLLAELRSRDDQGRQRRIAVVVTKADVLRRTSAGRGLDGDARGWLEGLGLGNTIRTLERTAGEVRYFASGLDSPPSALAELFGWAAGLPLGATVDAAFDDRPTTDELREPWPVAGRPAEQIPSGHRFGRRALLASLTVLGPVMMILFGLSVYARLR
;
A
#
# COMPACT_ATOMS: atom_id res chain seq x y z
N MET A 1 82.01 58.57 -20.43
CA MET A 1 80.75 58.64 -19.71
C MET A 1 79.53 58.17 -20.50
N PRO A 2 79.26 58.57 -21.76
CA PRO A 2 78.04 58.13 -22.47
C PRO A 2 77.96 56.65 -22.74
N PHE A 3 79.06 55.98 -23.01
CA PHE A 3 79.12 54.52 -23.31
C PHE A 3 78.79 53.65 -22.08
N VAL A 4 79.26 54.02 -20.89
CA VAL A 4 78.95 53.31 -19.64
C VAL A 4 77.47 53.48 -19.28
N TYR A 5 76.90 54.67 -19.53
CA TYR A 5 75.45 54.92 -19.32
C TYR A 5 74.60 54.09 -20.28
N ALA A 6 74.99 54.06 -21.58
CA ALA A 6 74.27 53.23 -22.57
C ALA A 6 74.32 51.73 -22.24
N LEU A 7 75.49 51.27 -21.78
CA LEU A 7 75.66 49.86 -21.37
C LEU A 7 74.80 49.51 -20.13
N VAL A 8 74.76 50.39 -19.12
CA VAL A 8 73.88 50.24 -17.91
C VAL A 8 72.41 50.24 -18.31
N VAL A 9 71.99 51.14 -19.18
CA VAL A 9 70.61 51.21 -19.68
C VAL A 9 70.24 49.93 -20.46
N LEU A 10 71.15 49.43 -21.33
CA LEU A 10 70.95 48.20 -22.07
C LEU A 10 70.88 46.98 -21.16
N LEU A 11 71.78 46.89 -20.15
CA LEU A 11 71.72 45.79 -19.15
C LEU A 11 70.46 45.85 -18.31
N PHE A 12 70.00 47.02 -17.90
CA PHE A 12 68.77 47.21 -17.14
C PHE A 12 67.54 46.86 -18.01
N ALA A 13 67.49 47.33 -19.30
CA ALA A 13 66.46 46.95 -20.22
C ALA A 13 66.41 45.44 -20.50
N GLY A 14 67.61 44.82 -20.66
CA GLY A 14 67.74 43.38 -20.82
C GLY A 14 67.21 42.59 -19.60
N LEU A 15 67.52 43.09 -18.39
CA LEU A 15 67.03 42.48 -17.13
C LEU A 15 65.51 42.58 -17.03
N VAL A 16 64.94 43.75 -17.31
CA VAL A 16 63.47 43.96 -17.30
C VAL A 16 62.80 43.10 -18.34
N VAL A 17 63.35 42.98 -19.53
CA VAL A 17 62.83 42.07 -20.58
C VAL A 17 62.86 40.62 -20.12
N ALA A 18 64.00 40.21 -19.52
CA ALA A 18 64.12 38.84 -18.99
C ALA A 18 63.09 38.53 -17.87
N GLU A 19 62.85 39.49 -16.99
CA GLU A 19 61.82 39.31 -15.95
C GLU A 19 60.42 39.14 -16.56
N PHE A 20 60.02 39.98 -17.52
CA PHE A 20 58.72 39.86 -18.17
C PHE A 20 58.57 38.61 -19.06
N VAL A 21 59.66 38.14 -19.68
CA VAL A 21 59.64 36.94 -20.55
C VAL A 21 59.68 35.63 -19.79
N PHE A 22 60.40 35.56 -18.66
CA PHE A 22 60.58 34.30 -17.93
C PHE A 22 59.86 34.28 -16.56
N VAL A 23 59.99 35.35 -15.76
CA VAL A 23 59.49 35.37 -14.39
C VAL A 23 57.98 35.53 -14.33
N VAL A 24 57.42 36.44 -15.13
CA VAL A 24 55.96 36.67 -15.14
C VAL A 24 55.19 35.43 -15.60
N PRO A 25 55.54 34.76 -16.70
CA PRO A 25 54.82 33.52 -17.12
C PRO A 25 54.98 32.40 -16.11
N LEU A 26 56.14 32.26 -15.48
CA LEU A 26 56.35 31.26 -14.43
C LEU A 26 55.49 31.57 -13.20
N ALA A 27 55.45 32.82 -12.75
CA ALA A 27 54.60 33.25 -11.63
C ALA A 27 53.11 33.05 -11.92
N ILE A 28 52.65 33.34 -13.14
CA ILE A 28 51.30 33.05 -13.60
C ILE A 28 51.01 31.55 -13.50
N ALA A 29 51.90 30.71 -14.05
CA ALA A 29 51.69 29.28 -14.08
C ALA A 29 51.63 28.66 -12.67
N VAL A 30 52.54 29.06 -11.77
CA VAL A 30 52.58 28.59 -10.38
C VAL A 30 51.30 29.03 -9.63
N ALA A 31 50.90 30.30 -9.73
CA ALA A 31 49.73 30.81 -9.04
C ALA A 31 48.42 30.22 -9.59
N LEU A 32 48.32 30.01 -10.91
CA LEU A 32 47.21 29.34 -11.55
C LEU A 32 47.06 27.91 -11.08
N LEU A 33 48.13 27.11 -11.09
CA LEU A 33 48.11 25.72 -10.64
C LEU A 33 47.81 25.60 -9.15
N ALA A 34 48.39 26.45 -8.32
CA ALA A 34 48.11 26.51 -6.89
C ALA A 34 46.66 26.89 -6.60
N GLY A 35 46.15 27.96 -7.24
CA GLY A 35 44.78 28.41 -7.10
C GLY A 35 43.77 27.37 -7.55
N PHE A 36 44.03 26.69 -8.68
CA PHE A 36 43.21 25.57 -9.16
C PHE A 36 43.21 24.39 -8.18
N GLY A 37 44.39 23.95 -7.73
CA GLY A 37 44.52 22.83 -6.79
C GLY A 37 43.83 23.09 -5.44
N ILE A 38 43.98 24.30 -4.89
CA ILE A 38 43.32 24.73 -3.65
C ILE A 38 41.77 24.76 -3.84
N GLY A 39 41.29 25.30 -4.97
CA GLY A 39 39.88 25.38 -5.27
C GLY A 39 39.20 24.02 -5.43
N VAL A 40 39.84 23.10 -6.18
CA VAL A 40 39.34 21.72 -6.33
C VAL A 40 39.40 20.97 -4.99
N GLY A 41 40.50 21.09 -4.24
CA GLY A 41 40.65 20.49 -2.92
C GLY A 41 39.52 20.92 -1.98
N ARG A 42 39.20 22.23 -1.94
CA ARG A 42 38.12 22.76 -1.13
C ARG A 42 36.73 22.27 -1.59
N PHE A 43 36.52 22.14 -2.89
CA PHE A 43 35.27 21.57 -3.43
C PHE A 43 35.11 20.13 -2.95
N LEU A 44 36.14 19.29 -3.09
CA LEU A 44 36.09 17.88 -2.68
C LEU A 44 35.92 17.72 -1.17
N GLU A 45 36.61 18.52 -0.36
CA GLU A 45 36.42 18.55 1.10
C GLU A 45 34.97 18.92 1.47
N THR A 46 34.45 19.99 0.87
CA THR A 46 33.06 20.43 1.13
C THR A 46 32.04 19.39 0.69
N ALA A 47 32.26 18.76 -0.47
CA ALA A 47 31.41 17.68 -0.97
C ALA A 47 31.46 16.47 -0.05
N TRP A 48 32.66 16.08 0.42
CA TRP A 48 32.82 15.00 1.37
C TRP A 48 32.05 15.27 2.66
N HIS A 49 32.25 16.41 3.28
CA HIS A 49 31.53 16.79 4.50
C HIS A 49 30.02 16.88 4.30
N ALA A 50 29.56 17.50 3.21
CA ALA A 50 28.12 17.63 2.94
C ALA A 50 27.42 16.28 2.69
N LEU A 51 28.12 15.31 2.09
CA LEU A 51 27.55 14.02 1.73
C LEU A 51 27.75 12.92 2.80
N THR A 52 28.71 13.09 3.71
CA THR A 52 29.02 12.10 4.77
C THR A 52 28.54 12.54 6.15
N SER A 53 28.52 13.85 6.46
CA SER A 53 28.08 14.34 7.76
C SER A 53 26.58 14.17 8.00
N ILE A 54 26.24 13.86 9.25
CA ILE A 54 24.86 13.69 9.73
C ILE A 54 24.50 14.95 10.55
N ASP A 55 24.70 16.13 9.99
CA ASP A 55 24.33 17.35 10.68
C ASP A 55 22.80 17.53 10.73
N VAL A 56 22.28 17.65 11.94
CA VAL A 56 20.82 17.79 12.19
C VAL A 56 20.35 19.20 11.82
N ASP A 57 21.24 20.22 11.84
CA ASP A 57 20.90 21.64 11.69
C ASP A 57 21.62 22.37 10.54
N GLY A 58 22.30 21.64 9.63
CA GLY A 58 23.05 22.22 8.51
C GLY A 58 22.20 22.48 7.24
N PRO A 59 22.69 23.24 6.26
CA PRO A 59 21.98 23.49 4.99
C PRO A 59 21.78 22.26 4.12
N SER A 60 22.44 21.14 4.43
CA SER A 60 22.24 19.82 3.83
C SER A 60 21.31 18.91 4.62
N THR A 61 20.53 19.47 5.58
CA THR A 61 19.57 18.68 6.37
C THR A 61 18.47 18.13 5.50
N VAL A 62 18.12 16.86 5.76
CA VAL A 62 16.96 16.23 5.13
C VAL A 62 15.70 16.77 5.79
N ARG A 63 14.92 17.59 5.07
CA ARG A 63 13.66 18.17 5.59
C ARG A 63 12.68 17.05 5.91
N ARG A 64 12.20 16.99 7.14
CA ARG A 64 11.14 16.06 7.53
C ARG A 64 9.83 16.41 6.82
N PRO A 65 9.10 15.42 6.33
CA PRO A 65 7.76 15.66 5.81
C PRO A 65 6.83 16.25 6.86
N GLU A 66 5.91 17.13 6.45
CA GLU A 66 4.96 17.76 7.36
C GLU A 66 3.91 16.73 7.83
N PRO A 67 3.47 16.83 9.10
CA PRO A 67 2.39 15.99 9.61
C PRO A 67 1.08 16.33 8.91
N GLY A 68 0.16 15.37 8.81
CA GLY A 68 -1.18 15.60 8.23
C GLY A 68 -1.23 15.73 6.72
N THR A 69 -0.10 15.57 6.01
CA THR A 69 -0.11 15.42 4.56
C THR A 69 -0.66 14.04 4.17
N PRO A 70 -1.30 13.89 3.00
CA PRO A 70 -1.84 12.60 2.57
C PRO A 70 -0.82 11.44 2.58
N ASP A 71 0.46 11.76 2.40
CA ASP A 71 1.57 10.81 2.42
C ASP A 71 2.77 11.42 3.16
N PRO A 72 2.86 11.30 4.50
CA PRO A 72 3.94 11.86 5.30
C PRO A 72 5.20 11.01 5.20
N ALA A 73 5.78 10.92 3.99
CA ALA A 73 6.97 10.14 3.67
C ALA A 73 8.04 11.00 2.99
N TYR A 74 9.30 10.61 3.16
CA TYR A 74 10.43 11.26 2.50
C TYR A 74 10.37 11.04 1.00
N PRO A 75 10.55 12.10 0.18
CA PRO A 75 10.67 11.95 -1.27
C PRO A 75 11.95 11.18 -1.63
N HIS A 76 11.95 10.56 -2.80
CA HIS A 76 13.14 9.86 -3.30
C HIS A 76 14.32 10.84 -3.42
N TYR A 77 15.53 10.39 -3.02
CA TYR A 77 16.75 11.22 -2.93
C TYR A 77 17.01 12.03 -4.21
N LEU A 78 16.98 11.37 -5.37
CA LEU A 78 17.29 11.98 -6.67
C LEU A 78 16.29 13.06 -7.12
N LEU A 79 15.08 13.10 -6.55
CA LEU A 79 14.07 14.10 -6.95
C LEU A 79 14.25 15.45 -6.27
N VAL A 80 14.65 15.47 -4.99
CA VAL A 80 14.66 16.70 -4.20
C VAL A 80 15.98 16.91 -3.49
N GLN A 81 16.48 15.91 -2.76
CA GLN A 81 17.59 16.10 -1.85
C GLN A 81 18.93 16.29 -2.55
N VAL A 82 19.14 15.62 -3.68
CA VAL A 82 20.38 15.75 -4.48
C VAL A 82 20.65 17.21 -4.88
N TRP A 83 19.62 17.96 -5.25
CA TRP A 83 19.73 19.38 -5.63
C TRP A 83 20.02 20.29 -4.45
N ARG A 84 19.50 19.94 -3.26
CA ARG A 84 19.82 20.67 -2.02
C ARG A 84 21.25 20.42 -1.60
N ASP A 85 21.71 19.17 -1.67
CA ASP A 85 23.08 18.81 -1.35
C ASP A 85 24.05 19.52 -2.32
N ALA A 86 23.77 19.49 -3.63
CA ALA A 86 24.58 20.20 -4.64
C ALA A 86 24.64 21.73 -4.37
N ARG A 87 23.50 22.37 -4.14
CA ARG A 87 23.46 23.79 -3.80
C ARG A 87 24.18 24.13 -2.49
N SER A 88 24.15 23.24 -1.52
CA SER A 88 24.86 23.43 -0.25
C SER A 88 26.38 23.41 -0.44
N ILE A 89 26.86 22.52 -1.33
CA ILE A 89 28.29 22.44 -1.70
C ILE A 89 28.71 23.73 -2.42
N GLU A 90 27.95 24.16 -3.42
CA GLU A 90 28.21 25.39 -4.18
C GLU A 90 28.27 26.63 -3.27
N ARG A 91 27.24 26.83 -2.43
CA ARG A 91 27.14 27.97 -1.51
C ARG A 91 28.25 28.05 -0.48
N ARG A 92 28.91 26.96 -0.15
CA ARG A 92 30.05 26.92 0.76
C ARG A 92 31.37 27.11 0.00
N THR A 93 31.51 26.54 -1.19
CA THR A 93 32.77 26.53 -1.94
C THR A 93 33.03 27.85 -2.62
N VAL A 94 32.06 28.41 -3.36
CA VAL A 94 32.27 29.62 -4.17
C VAL A 94 32.63 30.84 -3.35
N PRO A 95 31.91 31.24 -2.28
CA PRO A 95 32.27 32.38 -1.45
C PRO A 95 33.64 32.22 -0.79
N TRP A 96 33.97 30.98 -0.37
CA TRP A 96 35.27 30.70 0.24
C TRP A 96 36.42 30.90 -0.75
N CYS A 97 36.29 30.37 -2.00
CA CYS A 97 37.29 30.56 -3.05
C CYS A 97 37.51 32.05 -3.37
N VAL A 98 36.43 32.82 -3.47
CA VAL A 98 36.51 34.27 -3.71
C VAL A 98 37.17 34.98 -2.55
N ALA A 99 36.82 34.67 -1.29
CA ALA A 99 37.44 35.28 -0.12
C ALA A 99 38.92 34.96 -0.05
N GLN A 100 39.30 33.69 -0.34
CA GLN A 100 40.67 33.26 -0.32
C GLN A 100 41.54 33.94 -1.41
N ALA A 101 40.95 34.07 -2.64
CA ALA A 101 41.62 34.81 -3.71
C ALA A 101 41.86 36.30 -3.35
N ARG A 102 40.84 36.97 -2.79
CA ARG A 102 40.93 38.36 -2.33
C ARG A 102 41.99 38.51 -1.23
N TRP A 103 41.97 37.62 -0.25
CA TRP A 103 42.95 37.60 0.83
C TRP A 103 44.36 37.44 0.28
N ALA A 104 44.58 36.45 -0.64
CA ALA A 104 45.91 36.20 -1.21
C ALA A 104 46.43 37.42 -2.01
N ILE A 105 45.55 38.06 -2.82
CA ILE A 105 45.92 39.26 -3.58
C ILE A 105 46.27 40.40 -2.62
N ALA A 106 45.49 40.63 -1.57
CA ALA A 106 45.78 41.67 -0.57
C ALA A 106 47.14 41.42 0.12
N THR A 107 47.37 40.19 0.61
CA THR A 107 48.62 39.81 1.25
C THR A 107 49.81 39.99 0.33
N LEU A 108 49.70 39.58 -0.96
CA LEU A 108 50.76 39.76 -1.95
C LEU A 108 51.02 41.27 -2.20
N THR A 109 49.99 42.07 -2.23
CA THR A 109 50.12 43.52 -2.42
C THR A 109 50.83 44.18 -1.25
N GLU A 110 50.48 43.84 -0.01
CA GLU A 110 51.09 44.36 1.21
C GLU A 110 52.54 43.88 1.38
N THR A 111 52.91 42.67 0.90
CA THR A 111 54.24 42.10 1.09
C THR A 111 55.22 42.46 0.01
N LEU A 112 54.80 42.55 -1.27
CA LEU A 112 55.66 42.68 -2.45
C LEU A 112 55.80 44.14 -2.97
N LEU A 113 54.80 45.00 -2.74
CA LEU A 113 54.77 46.38 -3.30
C LEU A 113 55.35 47.51 -2.41
N PRO A 114 55.71 47.35 -1.12
CA PRO A 114 56.29 48.45 -0.34
C PRO A 114 57.61 48.96 -0.95
N VAL A 115 57.72 50.28 -1.02
CA VAL A 115 58.93 50.97 -1.55
C VAL A 115 60.10 50.76 -0.58
N PRO A 116 61.37 50.52 -1.06
CA PRO A 116 61.83 50.54 -2.47
C PRO A 116 61.75 49.22 -3.22
N ARG A 117 61.37 48.11 -2.54
CA ARG A 117 61.36 46.76 -3.12
C ARG A 117 60.26 46.56 -4.19
N GLY A 118 59.21 47.34 -4.12
CA GLY A 118 58.03 47.20 -4.99
C GLY A 118 58.34 47.38 -6.48
N LEU A 119 59.31 48.19 -6.83
CA LEU A 119 59.70 48.39 -8.24
C LEU A 119 60.33 47.16 -8.85
N ALA A 120 61.17 46.44 -8.11
CA ALA A 120 61.85 45.22 -8.56
C ALA A 120 60.91 43.98 -8.51
N LEU A 121 59.99 43.95 -7.54
CA LEU A 121 59.10 42.80 -7.36
C LEU A 121 57.73 42.94 -8.09
N PHE A 122 57.51 44.08 -8.79
CA PHE A 122 56.29 44.35 -9.54
C PHE A 122 55.97 43.26 -10.58
N PRO A 123 56.92 42.74 -11.39
CA PRO A 123 56.63 41.66 -12.35
C PRO A 123 56.18 40.38 -11.65
N VAL A 124 56.79 40.00 -10.52
CA VAL A 124 56.39 38.85 -9.70
C VAL A 124 55.00 39.01 -9.14
N TRP A 125 54.72 40.16 -8.51
CA TRP A 125 53.40 40.50 -7.99
C TRP A 125 52.33 40.45 -9.09
N PHE A 126 52.58 41.07 -10.24
CA PHE A 126 51.67 41.09 -11.39
C PHE A 126 51.39 39.65 -11.88
N GLY A 127 52.45 38.84 -12.04
CA GLY A 127 52.33 37.44 -12.47
C GLY A 127 51.50 36.60 -11.48
N LEU A 128 51.75 36.72 -10.19
CA LEU A 128 51.02 36.00 -9.16
C LEU A 128 49.53 36.40 -9.11
N CYS A 129 49.25 37.70 -9.10
CA CYS A 129 47.87 38.22 -9.11
C CYS A 129 47.09 37.83 -10.39
N ALA A 130 47.76 37.90 -11.56
CA ALA A 130 47.20 37.46 -12.81
C ALA A 130 46.92 35.94 -12.79
N GLY A 131 47.84 35.13 -12.26
CA GLY A 131 47.66 33.68 -12.10
C GLY A 131 46.49 33.30 -11.19
N ILE A 132 46.35 33.99 -10.03
CA ILE A 132 45.23 33.78 -9.11
C ILE A 132 43.89 34.10 -9.80
N THR A 133 43.82 35.20 -10.53
CA THR A 133 42.57 35.59 -11.25
C THR A 133 42.28 34.64 -12.42
N LEU A 134 43.28 34.25 -13.19
CA LEU A 134 43.16 33.30 -14.29
C LEU A 134 42.78 31.87 -13.81
N ALA A 135 43.10 31.49 -12.57
CA ALA A 135 42.66 30.22 -11.99
C ALA A 135 41.13 30.07 -11.95
N ALA A 136 40.37 31.16 -12.00
CA ALA A 136 38.92 31.10 -12.10
C ALA A 136 38.44 30.36 -13.38
N VAL A 137 39.18 30.41 -14.48
CA VAL A 137 38.80 29.77 -15.75
C VAL A 137 38.80 28.24 -15.64
N PRO A 138 39.91 27.58 -15.27
CA PRO A 138 39.90 26.13 -15.09
C PRO A 138 39.02 25.67 -13.93
N LEU A 139 38.82 26.49 -12.86
CA LEU A 139 37.83 26.19 -11.82
C LEU A 139 36.40 26.21 -12.35
N ALA A 140 36.03 27.17 -13.20
CA ALA A 140 34.72 27.20 -13.84
C ALA A 140 34.52 25.99 -14.77
N ALA A 141 35.55 25.61 -15.53
CA ALA A 141 35.53 24.41 -16.37
C ALA A 141 35.36 23.14 -15.52
N ALA A 142 36.07 23.04 -14.38
CA ALA A 142 35.91 21.93 -13.44
C ALA A 142 34.50 21.88 -12.85
N ALA A 143 33.95 23.02 -12.42
CA ALA A 143 32.60 23.12 -11.91
C ALA A 143 31.56 22.70 -12.95
N LEU A 144 31.74 23.06 -14.21
CA LEU A 144 30.89 22.62 -15.32
C LEU A 144 31.00 21.10 -15.52
N ALA A 145 32.21 20.53 -15.52
CA ALA A 145 32.43 19.09 -15.65
C ALA A 145 31.75 18.29 -14.53
N PHE A 146 31.91 18.75 -13.27
CA PHE A 146 31.21 18.16 -12.13
C PHE A 146 29.69 18.32 -12.22
N GLY A 147 29.20 19.45 -12.70
CA GLY A 147 27.77 19.68 -12.96
C GLY A 147 27.19 18.71 -13.99
N VAL A 148 27.91 18.51 -15.10
CA VAL A 148 27.52 17.52 -16.13
C VAL A 148 27.55 16.10 -15.57
N ALA A 149 28.59 15.73 -14.80
CA ALA A 149 28.67 14.41 -14.16
C ALA A 149 27.49 14.18 -13.19
N LEU A 150 27.12 15.21 -12.42
CA LEU A 150 25.93 15.18 -11.55
C LEU A 150 24.65 14.95 -12.36
N LEU A 151 24.44 15.72 -13.43
CA LEU A 151 23.26 15.59 -14.29
C LEU A 151 23.16 14.20 -14.92
N VAL A 152 24.26 13.66 -15.44
CA VAL A 152 24.29 12.29 -15.99
C VAL A 152 23.96 11.25 -14.92
N THR A 153 24.56 11.37 -13.74
CA THR A 153 24.29 10.44 -12.61
C THR A 153 22.83 10.49 -12.20
N VAL A 154 22.25 11.68 -12.08
CA VAL A 154 20.83 11.87 -11.74
C VAL A 154 19.93 11.33 -12.85
N ALA A 155 20.25 11.60 -14.11
CA ALA A 155 19.44 11.12 -15.24
C ALA A 155 19.44 9.59 -15.32
N VAL A 156 20.59 8.94 -15.23
CA VAL A 156 20.70 7.46 -15.21
C VAL A 156 19.99 6.87 -13.99
N GLY A 157 20.19 7.47 -12.82
CA GLY A 157 19.53 7.02 -11.59
C GLY A 157 18.00 7.18 -11.65
N LEU A 158 17.49 8.27 -12.20
CA LEU A 158 16.04 8.51 -12.41
C LEU A 158 15.46 7.57 -13.47
N ALA A 159 16.20 7.29 -14.55
CA ALA A 159 15.77 6.32 -15.55
C ALA A 159 15.62 4.93 -14.95
N GLY A 160 16.64 4.43 -14.25
CA GLY A 160 16.58 3.14 -13.56
C GLY A 160 15.46 3.07 -12.51
N TRP A 161 15.31 4.13 -11.72
CA TRP A 161 14.23 4.23 -10.74
C TRP A 161 12.83 4.23 -11.41
N SER A 162 12.66 4.95 -12.52
CA SER A 162 11.39 4.98 -13.27
C SER A 162 11.05 3.61 -13.83
N VAL A 163 12.03 2.88 -14.36
CA VAL A 163 11.85 1.49 -14.82
C VAL A 163 11.38 0.61 -13.66
N CYS A 164 12.00 0.70 -12.48
CA CYS A 164 11.56 -0.05 -11.29
C CYS A 164 10.12 0.29 -10.89
N VAL A 165 9.73 1.57 -10.89
CA VAL A 165 8.36 2.01 -10.58
C VAL A 165 7.35 1.43 -11.56
N VAL A 166 7.65 1.49 -12.86
CA VAL A 166 6.77 0.97 -13.91
C VAL A 166 6.63 -0.56 -13.79
N ILE A 167 7.74 -1.27 -13.66
CA ILE A 167 7.72 -2.75 -13.54
C ILE A 167 6.95 -3.19 -12.29
N LEU A 168 7.27 -2.62 -11.11
CA LEU A 168 6.58 -2.98 -9.87
C LEU A 168 5.10 -2.65 -9.92
N GLY A 169 4.73 -1.49 -10.48
CA GLY A 169 3.34 -1.10 -10.66
C GLY A 169 2.59 -2.00 -11.65
N ALA A 170 3.24 -2.41 -12.74
CA ALA A 170 2.68 -3.32 -13.72
C ALA A 170 2.49 -4.74 -13.12
N VAL A 171 3.51 -5.26 -12.47
CA VAL A 171 3.46 -6.58 -11.79
C VAL A 171 2.34 -6.60 -10.75
N GLU A 172 2.21 -5.56 -9.94
CA GLU A 172 1.13 -5.49 -8.95
C GLU A 172 -0.24 -5.44 -9.60
N ARG A 173 -0.45 -4.63 -10.66
CA ARG A 173 -1.73 -4.58 -11.38
C ARG A 173 -2.09 -5.93 -12.00
N VAL A 174 -1.13 -6.57 -12.68
CA VAL A 174 -1.32 -7.91 -13.27
C VAL A 174 -1.67 -8.91 -12.18
N TRP A 175 -0.96 -8.89 -11.05
CA TRP A 175 -1.22 -9.77 -9.91
C TRP A 175 -2.62 -9.56 -9.33
N MET A 176 -3.02 -8.31 -9.08
CA MET A 176 -4.34 -7.98 -8.56
C MET A 176 -5.45 -8.39 -9.52
N THR A 177 -5.26 -8.15 -10.84
CA THR A 177 -6.23 -8.53 -11.87
C THR A 177 -6.33 -10.05 -11.99
N TYR A 178 -5.19 -10.75 -12.06
CA TYR A 178 -5.15 -12.21 -12.11
C TYR A 178 -5.84 -12.86 -10.91
N ARG A 179 -5.56 -12.36 -9.72
CA ARG A 179 -6.16 -12.83 -8.47
C ARG A 179 -7.58 -12.30 -8.25
N ARG A 180 -8.09 -11.43 -9.12
CA ARG A 180 -9.39 -10.76 -9.00
C ARG A 180 -9.59 -10.13 -7.62
N ILE A 181 -8.54 -9.49 -7.06
CA ILE A 181 -8.57 -8.86 -5.74
C ILE A 181 -9.43 -7.60 -5.83
N LEU A 182 -10.64 -7.68 -5.33
CA LEU A 182 -11.56 -6.55 -5.18
C LEU A 182 -11.57 -6.14 -3.70
N LEU A 183 -11.34 -4.88 -3.44
CA LEU A 183 -11.34 -4.34 -2.09
C LEU A 183 -12.68 -3.63 -1.84
N ALA A 184 -13.40 -4.08 -0.83
CA ALA A 184 -14.64 -3.46 -0.37
C ALA A 184 -14.60 -3.26 1.14
N CYS A 185 -15.24 -2.21 1.62
CA CYS A 185 -15.33 -1.91 3.04
C CYS A 185 -16.36 -2.84 3.71
N PRO A 186 -16.01 -3.55 4.79
CA PRO A 186 -16.95 -4.40 5.51
C PRO A 186 -17.81 -3.66 6.54
N HIS A 187 -17.54 -2.36 6.74
CA HIS A 187 -18.19 -1.62 7.82
C HIS A 187 -19.60 -1.18 7.47
N ALA A 188 -20.47 -1.32 8.47
CA ALA A 188 -21.85 -0.88 8.44
C ALA A 188 -22.01 0.58 7.96
N GLY A 189 -22.87 0.78 6.97
CA GLY A 189 -23.17 2.10 6.38
C GLY A 189 -22.15 2.63 5.39
N CYS A 190 -21.03 1.92 5.16
CA CYS A 190 -20.05 2.30 4.13
C CYS A 190 -20.12 1.39 2.90
N TYR A 191 -19.73 0.14 3.02
CA TYR A 191 -19.72 -0.90 1.98
C TYR A 191 -19.16 -0.49 0.62
N GLN A 192 -18.37 0.60 0.55
CA GLN A 192 -17.84 1.13 -0.70
C GLN A 192 -16.63 0.35 -1.19
N ARG A 193 -16.51 0.21 -2.51
CA ARG A 193 -15.32 -0.31 -3.18
C ARG A 193 -14.25 0.76 -3.23
N PHE A 194 -13.01 0.36 -3.11
CA PHE A 194 -11.85 1.24 -3.25
C PHE A 194 -10.69 0.51 -3.91
N ALA A 195 -9.87 1.26 -4.63
CA ALA A 195 -8.71 0.71 -5.32
C ALA A 195 -7.53 0.47 -4.36
N LEU A 196 -7.40 1.31 -3.33
CA LEU A 196 -6.30 1.28 -2.36
C LEU A 196 -6.80 1.74 -1.00
N PRO A 197 -6.54 1.00 0.09
CA PRO A 197 -6.77 1.48 1.45
C PRO A 197 -5.69 2.48 1.88
N GLU A 198 -6.01 3.27 2.90
CA GLU A 198 -5.00 4.03 3.62
C GLU A 198 -4.24 3.10 4.57
N TYR A 199 -2.90 3.16 4.57
CA TYR A 199 -2.08 2.31 5.42
C TYR A 199 -1.47 3.11 6.57
N ALA A 200 -1.57 2.59 7.79
CA ALA A 200 -0.94 3.20 8.95
C ALA A 200 0.51 2.73 9.11
N CYS A 201 1.36 3.66 9.49
CA CYS A 201 2.71 3.32 9.92
C CYS A 201 2.66 2.57 11.25
N PRO A 202 3.29 1.39 11.40
CA PRO A 202 3.21 0.60 12.62
C PRO A 202 3.90 1.24 13.82
N ARG A 203 4.60 2.38 13.63
CA ARG A 203 5.35 3.06 14.68
C ARG A 203 4.73 4.38 15.13
N CYS A 204 4.29 5.20 14.21
CA CYS A 204 3.77 6.55 14.51
C CYS A 204 2.30 6.71 14.11
N GLU A 205 1.66 5.65 13.61
CA GLU A 205 0.25 5.59 13.20
C GLU A 205 -0.16 6.61 12.12
N GLU A 206 0.81 7.39 11.59
CA GLU A 206 0.57 8.27 10.44
C GLU A 206 0.03 7.48 9.25
N ARG A 207 -0.97 8.03 8.59
CA ARG A 207 -1.65 7.38 7.47
C ARG A 207 -1.02 7.76 6.15
N HIS A 208 -0.92 6.78 5.26
CA HIS A 208 -0.39 6.90 3.91
C HIS A 208 -1.50 6.53 2.92
N ALA A 209 -2.04 7.54 2.21
CA ALA A 209 -3.15 7.35 1.27
C ALA A 209 -2.70 6.70 -0.04
N ARG A 210 -1.45 6.89 -0.45
CA ARG A 210 -0.90 6.39 -1.73
C ARG A 210 0.37 5.58 -1.54
N LEU A 211 0.28 4.50 -0.76
CA LEU A 211 1.42 3.60 -0.54
C LEU A 211 1.61 2.68 -1.75
N VAL A 212 2.05 3.25 -2.88
CA VAL A 212 2.31 2.57 -4.15
C VAL A 212 3.69 2.97 -4.69
N PRO A 213 4.33 2.16 -5.58
CA PRO A 213 5.57 2.57 -6.24
C PRO A 213 5.42 3.94 -6.89
N GLY A 214 6.28 4.89 -6.54
CA GLY A 214 6.14 6.26 -7.03
C GLY A 214 7.19 7.23 -6.48
N ARG A 215 6.86 8.52 -6.46
CA ARG A 215 7.79 9.62 -6.09
C ARG A 215 8.42 9.49 -4.70
N LEU A 216 7.79 8.76 -3.79
CA LEU A 216 8.28 8.56 -2.42
C LEU A 216 9.14 7.31 -2.28
N GLY A 217 9.24 6.48 -3.32
CA GLY A 217 10.06 5.29 -3.41
C GLY A 217 9.43 4.22 -4.30
N ALA A 218 10.25 3.38 -4.94
CA ALA A 218 9.78 2.29 -5.78
C ALA A 218 9.40 1.07 -4.92
N PHE A 219 10.33 0.58 -4.11
CA PHE A 219 10.15 -0.63 -3.28
C PHE A 219 9.54 -0.33 -1.91
N ARG A 220 9.92 0.80 -1.32
CA ARG A 220 9.53 1.20 0.04
C ARG A 220 9.41 2.70 0.13
N HIS A 221 8.36 3.17 0.80
CA HIS A 221 8.31 4.55 1.29
C HIS A 221 8.96 4.62 2.67
N VAL A 222 9.61 5.74 2.96
CA VAL A 222 10.17 5.99 4.28
C VAL A 222 9.27 7.01 4.97
N CYS A 223 8.52 6.56 5.97
CA CYS A 223 7.66 7.42 6.76
C CYS A 223 8.48 8.53 7.46
N ARG A 224 7.85 9.64 7.82
CA ARG A 224 8.48 10.74 8.57
C ARG A 224 9.18 10.31 9.86
N CYS A 225 8.76 9.20 10.47
CA CYS A 225 9.39 8.61 11.64
C CYS A 225 10.60 7.71 11.30
N GLY A 226 10.97 7.55 10.01
CA GLY A 226 12.06 6.71 9.54
C GLY A 226 11.69 5.25 9.27
N THR A 227 10.46 4.82 9.56
CA THR A 227 10.01 3.45 9.29
C THR A 227 9.86 3.22 7.79
N ARG A 228 10.34 2.06 7.30
CA ARG A 228 10.24 1.67 5.90
C ARG A 228 8.94 0.90 5.66
N LEU A 229 8.11 1.42 4.78
CA LEU A 229 6.81 0.85 4.43
C LEU A 229 6.88 0.23 3.04
N PRO A 230 6.52 -1.05 2.86
CA PRO A 230 6.51 -1.71 1.55
C PRO A 230 5.43 -1.08 0.65
N THR A 231 5.72 -0.92 -0.64
CA THR A 231 4.85 -0.24 -1.61
C THR A 231 3.89 -1.17 -2.33
N THR A 232 4.16 -2.49 -2.34
CA THR A 232 3.35 -3.47 -3.07
C THR A 232 2.89 -4.60 -2.14
N ILE A 233 1.84 -5.31 -2.55
CA ILE A 233 1.34 -6.50 -1.85
C ILE A 233 2.43 -7.57 -1.79
N LEU A 234 3.15 -7.78 -2.88
CA LEU A 234 4.25 -8.77 -2.95
C LEU A 234 5.39 -8.47 -1.97
N LEU A 235 5.66 -7.19 -1.71
CA LEU A 235 6.65 -6.75 -0.72
C LEU A 235 6.14 -6.78 0.73
N GLY A 236 4.87 -7.15 0.95
CA GLY A 236 4.30 -7.30 2.28
C GLY A 236 3.46 -6.11 2.77
N ARG A 237 2.97 -5.24 1.89
CA ARG A 237 2.08 -4.12 2.26
C ARG A 237 0.82 -4.58 3.01
N PHE A 238 0.30 -5.78 2.70
CA PHE A 238 -0.85 -6.38 3.37
C PHE A 238 -0.65 -6.64 4.88
N ARG A 239 0.60 -6.55 5.38
CA ARG A 239 0.91 -6.70 6.83
C ARG A 239 0.72 -5.42 7.62
N LEU A 240 0.52 -4.29 6.94
CA LEU A 240 0.29 -3.00 7.58
C LEU A 240 -1.17 -2.85 7.97
N GLY A 241 -1.43 -2.11 9.06
CA GLY A 241 -2.78 -1.71 9.42
C GLY A 241 -3.40 -0.87 8.31
N ALA A 242 -4.55 -1.30 7.80
CA ALA A 242 -5.26 -0.65 6.71
C ALA A 242 -6.51 0.07 7.23
N TYR A 243 -6.88 1.17 6.58
CA TYR A 243 -8.08 1.96 6.87
C TYR A 243 -8.87 2.22 5.60
N CYS A 244 -10.18 2.25 5.72
CA CYS A 244 -11.06 2.59 4.61
C CYS A 244 -10.88 4.07 4.23
N PRO A 245 -10.65 4.41 2.94
CA PRO A 245 -10.49 5.81 2.52
C PRO A 245 -11.79 6.63 2.65
N HIS A 246 -12.97 5.95 2.73
CA HIS A 246 -14.27 6.61 2.81
C HIS A 246 -14.72 6.80 4.26
N CYS A 247 -14.86 5.74 5.05
CA CYS A 247 -15.33 5.83 6.43
C CYS A 247 -14.21 5.96 7.46
N ARG A 248 -12.95 5.86 7.05
CA ARG A 248 -11.73 5.97 7.88
C ARG A 248 -11.64 4.98 9.05
N ARG A 249 -12.53 3.99 9.11
CA ARG A 249 -12.46 2.90 10.10
C ARG A 249 -11.36 1.93 9.71
N ARG A 250 -10.77 1.29 10.71
CA ARG A 250 -9.74 0.28 10.53
C ARG A 250 -10.32 -0.91 9.79
N LEU A 251 -9.66 -1.30 8.73
CA LEU A 251 -10.00 -2.48 7.96
C LEU A 251 -9.40 -3.72 8.62
N PRO A 252 -10.05 -4.88 8.46
CA PRO A 252 -9.54 -6.14 8.99
C PRO A 252 -8.14 -6.47 8.47
N GLY A 253 -7.42 -7.24 9.26
CA GLY A 253 -6.09 -7.72 8.86
C GLY A 253 -6.13 -8.53 7.55
N ARG A 254 -4.99 -8.58 6.84
CA ARG A 254 -4.82 -9.34 5.59
C ARG A 254 -5.61 -8.84 4.37
N ILE A 255 -6.28 -7.69 4.42
CA ILE A 255 -6.93 -7.07 3.26
C ILE A 255 -5.92 -6.87 2.12
N GLY A 256 -6.31 -7.25 0.90
CA GLY A 256 -5.48 -7.19 -0.30
C GLY A 256 -4.61 -8.42 -0.55
N ARG A 257 -4.60 -9.42 0.36
CA ARG A 257 -3.88 -10.68 0.15
C ARG A 257 -4.64 -11.65 -0.74
N ALA A 258 -5.97 -11.69 -0.59
CA ALA A 258 -6.85 -12.58 -1.32
C ALA A 258 -8.08 -11.84 -1.84
N ARG A 259 -8.79 -12.47 -2.77
CA ARG A 259 -10.07 -12.00 -3.24
C ARG A 259 -11.06 -12.01 -2.08
N VAL A 260 -11.79 -10.91 -1.91
CA VAL A 260 -12.92 -10.81 -0.99
C VAL A 260 -14.18 -11.27 -1.71
N GLU A 261 -14.93 -12.17 -1.08
CA GLU A 261 -16.21 -12.66 -1.58
C GLU A 261 -17.32 -12.33 -0.58
N PRO A 262 -18.12 -11.29 -0.82
CA PRO A 262 -19.27 -10.97 -0.01
C PRO A 262 -20.38 -11.99 -0.23
N LEU A 263 -20.90 -12.56 0.85
CA LEU A 263 -22.00 -13.52 0.87
C LEU A 263 -23.11 -13.02 1.82
N PRO A 264 -24.05 -12.24 1.34
CA PRO A 264 -25.15 -11.74 2.13
C PRO A 264 -26.21 -12.81 2.36
N PHE A 265 -26.71 -12.88 3.60
CA PHE A 265 -27.88 -13.64 4.01
C PHE A 265 -29.11 -12.73 3.99
N VAL A 266 -30.11 -13.07 3.23
CA VAL A 266 -31.35 -12.30 3.09
C VAL A 266 -32.53 -13.17 3.53
N GLY A 267 -33.44 -12.64 4.32
CA GLY A 267 -34.61 -13.37 4.79
C GLY A 267 -35.31 -12.62 5.93
N GLY A 268 -36.50 -12.99 6.26
CA GLY A 268 -37.32 -12.38 7.31
C GLY A 268 -36.69 -12.48 8.72
N PRO A 269 -37.28 -11.76 9.70
CA PRO A 269 -36.90 -11.93 11.11
C PRO A 269 -37.13 -13.38 11.54
N ALA A 270 -36.28 -13.88 12.45
CA ALA A 270 -36.31 -15.26 12.96
C ALA A 270 -36.28 -16.37 11.89
N ALA A 271 -35.90 -16.07 10.62
CA ALA A 271 -35.78 -17.07 9.56
C ALA A 271 -34.57 -18.02 9.72
N GLY A 272 -33.79 -17.91 10.77
CA GLY A 272 -32.65 -18.81 11.04
C GLY A 272 -31.36 -18.42 10.35
N LYS A 273 -31.20 -17.18 9.88
CA LYS A 273 -29.99 -16.67 9.19
C LYS A 273 -28.73 -16.84 10.01
N THR A 274 -28.73 -16.37 11.25
CA THR A 274 -27.58 -16.44 12.17
C THR A 274 -27.19 -17.89 12.45
N THR A 275 -28.15 -18.75 12.72
CA THR A 275 -27.91 -20.19 12.91
C THR A 275 -27.29 -20.82 11.67
N LEU A 276 -27.88 -20.58 10.50
CA LEU A 276 -27.34 -21.06 9.23
C LEU A 276 -25.91 -20.56 9.02
N MET A 277 -25.63 -19.28 9.29
CA MET A 277 -24.27 -18.72 9.15
C MET A 277 -23.24 -19.48 9.99
N PHE A 278 -23.53 -19.75 11.27
CA PHE A 278 -22.61 -20.48 12.14
C PHE A 278 -22.45 -21.95 11.73
N LEU A 279 -23.52 -22.62 11.34
CA LEU A 279 -23.46 -23.99 10.81
C LEU A 279 -22.60 -24.07 9.55
N VAL A 280 -22.66 -23.08 8.71
CA VAL A 280 -21.85 -22.96 7.51
C VAL A 280 -20.39 -22.71 7.85
N VAL A 281 -20.09 -21.82 8.78
CA VAL A 281 -18.69 -21.59 9.22
C VAL A 281 -18.11 -22.90 9.75
N ARG A 282 -18.88 -23.67 10.54
CA ARG A 282 -18.50 -25.00 11.02
C ARG A 282 -18.18 -25.96 9.86
N ALA A 283 -19.07 -26.04 8.89
CA ALA A 283 -18.90 -26.88 7.72
C ALA A 283 -17.70 -26.49 6.86
N LEU A 284 -17.49 -25.17 6.66
CA LEU A 284 -16.35 -24.65 5.91
C LEU A 284 -15.02 -24.97 6.59
N ARG A 285 -14.95 -24.83 7.92
CA ARG A 285 -13.74 -25.15 8.69
C ARG A 285 -13.41 -26.63 8.58
N ALA A 286 -14.40 -27.50 8.78
CA ALA A 286 -14.23 -28.95 8.69
C ALA A 286 -13.89 -29.41 7.26
N SER A 287 -14.52 -28.83 6.22
CA SER A 287 -14.23 -29.15 4.82
C SER A 287 -12.85 -28.63 4.38
N ALA A 288 -12.44 -27.45 4.86
CA ALA A 288 -11.11 -26.93 4.58
C ALA A 288 -10.02 -27.84 5.19
N ALA A 289 -10.22 -28.32 6.42
CA ALA A 289 -9.32 -29.28 7.05
C ALA A 289 -9.23 -30.58 6.26
N GLY A 290 -10.36 -31.15 5.84
CA GLY A 290 -10.41 -32.35 4.99
C GLY A 290 -9.71 -32.18 3.63
N ALA A 291 -9.69 -30.95 3.09
CA ALA A 291 -8.99 -30.59 1.86
C ALA A 291 -7.53 -30.16 2.07
N GLN A 292 -6.94 -30.42 3.23
CA GLN A 292 -5.59 -29.94 3.61
C GLN A 292 -5.42 -28.41 3.53
N GLY A 293 -6.52 -27.68 3.68
CA GLY A 293 -6.56 -26.23 3.74
C GLY A 293 -6.79 -25.72 5.16
N ARG A 294 -7.18 -24.45 5.27
CA ARG A 294 -7.50 -23.79 6.55
C ARG A 294 -8.64 -22.81 6.33
N ALA A 295 -9.50 -22.68 7.34
CA ALA A 295 -10.48 -21.63 7.42
C ALA A 295 -10.34 -20.97 8.81
N GLU A 296 -9.78 -19.77 8.85
CA GLU A 296 -9.44 -19.04 10.08
C GLU A 296 -10.22 -17.73 10.15
N PHE A 297 -10.64 -17.34 11.35
CA PHE A 297 -11.24 -16.02 11.55
C PHE A 297 -10.20 -14.92 11.37
N VAL A 298 -10.59 -13.85 10.66
CA VAL A 298 -9.72 -12.68 10.45
C VAL A 298 -9.66 -11.81 11.69
N GLU A 299 -10.77 -11.74 12.44
CA GLU A 299 -10.92 -10.90 13.64
C GLU A 299 -11.17 -11.79 14.87
N ALA A 300 -10.46 -11.51 15.97
CA ALA A 300 -10.65 -12.22 17.23
C ALA A 300 -12.07 -12.07 17.82
N ARG A 301 -12.76 -10.96 17.49
CA ARG A 301 -14.15 -10.75 17.87
C ARG A 301 -15.06 -11.78 17.23
N ASP A 302 -14.88 -12.07 15.93
CA ASP A 302 -15.70 -13.01 15.20
C ASP A 302 -15.45 -14.44 15.68
N ALA A 303 -14.18 -14.78 15.99
CA ALA A 303 -13.83 -16.06 16.61
C ALA A 303 -14.51 -16.28 17.98
N ARG A 304 -14.55 -15.24 18.82
CA ARG A 304 -15.24 -15.30 20.13
C ARG A 304 -16.76 -15.43 19.98
N ALA A 305 -17.36 -14.68 19.05
CA ALA A 305 -18.79 -14.79 18.76
C ALA A 305 -19.18 -16.19 18.28
N TYR A 306 -18.36 -16.76 17.39
CA TYR A 306 -18.53 -18.13 16.90
C TYR A 306 -18.42 -19.16 18.04
N ALA A 307 -17.38 -19.06 18.89
CA ALA A 307 -17.19 -19.98 20.02
C ALA A 307 -18.39 -19.96 20.99
N GLY A 308 -18.95 -18.77 21.26
CA GLY A 308 -20.16 -18.62 22.06
C GLY A 308 -21.37 -19.28 21.42
N ALA A 309 -21.61 -18.99 20.13
CA ALA A 309 -22.75 -19.54 19.41
C ALA A 309 -22.70 -21.08 19.28
N VAL A 310 -21.54 -21.66 19.01
CA VAL A 310 -21.35 -23.12 18.96
C VAL A 310 -21.62 -23.74 20.32
N ALA A 311 -21.13 -23.14 21.40
CA ALA A 311 -21.39 -23.62 22.75
C ALA A 311 -22.89 -23.59 23.12
N GLU A 312 -23.65 -22.58 22.68
CA GLU A 312 -25.11 -22.50 22.86
C GLU A 312 -25.82 -23.59 22.05
N LEU A 313 -25.44 -23.78 20.77
CA LEU A 313 -26.00 -24.79 19.89
C LEU A 313 -25.74 -26.21 20.41
N ASP A 314 -24.54 -26.50 20.89
CA ASP A 314 -24.18 -27.82 21.44
C ASP A 314 -24.94 -28.13 22.74
N ARG A 315 -25.38 -27.12 23.50
CA ARG A 315 -26.29 -27.29 24.65
C ARG A 315 -27.77 -27.41 24.27
N GLY A 316 -28.08 -27.31 22.98
CA GLY A 316 -29.46 -27.28 22.47
C GLY A 316 -30.20 -25.96 22.79
N GLU A 317 -29.46 -24.91 23.12
CA GLU A 317 -30.02 -23.59 23.39
C GLU A 317 -30.31 -22.83 22.10
N ARG A 318 -31.28 -21.90 22.14
CA ARG A 318 -31.58 -21.03 21.01
C ARG A 318 -30.59 -19.87 20.97
N LEU A 319 -30.04 -19.57 19.81
CA LEU A 319 -29.21 -18.38 19.64
C LEU A 319 -30.01 -17.11 19.90
N ALA A 320 -29.39 -16.13 20.56
CA ALA A 320 -29.99 -14.83 20.80
C ALA A 320 -30.35 -14.13 19.47
N LYS A 321 -31.45 -13.39 19.45
CA LYS A 321 -31.88 -12.61 18.27
C LYS A 321 -30.82 -11.56 17.92
N THR A 322 -30.47 -11.47 16.63
CA THR A 322 -29.56 -10.43 16.12
C THR A 322 -30.17 -9.05 16.34
N GLY A 323 -29.43 -8.14 16.98
CA GLY A 323 -29.91 -6.79 17.25
C GLY A 323 -30.15 -5.96 15.98
N PRO A 324 -30.92 -4.84 16.07
CA PRO A 324 -31.30 -4.00 14.93
C PRO A 324 -30.15 -3.17 14.34
N GLU A 325 -28.94 -3.35 14.82
CA GLU A 325 -27.74 -2.66 14.32
C GLU A 325 -27.39 -3.13 12.90
N LEU A 326 -26.78 -2.22 12.11
CA LEU A 326 -26.30 -2.57 10.78
C LEU A 326 -25.24 -3.68 10.88
N PRO A 327 -25.33 -4.73 10.04
CA PRO A 327 -24.47 -5.88 10.15
C PRO A 327 -23.01 -5.52 9.90
N VAL A 328 -22.16 -5.97 10.79
CA VAL A 328 -20.71 -6.06 10.53
C VAL A 328 -20.46 -7.46 10.00
N ALA A 329 -19.75 -7.57 8.87
CA ALA A 329 -19.48 -8.88 8.29
C ALA A 329 -18.61 -9.73 9.24
N THR A 330 -19.00 -10.99 9.45
CA THR A 330 -18.10 -12.02 9.98
C THR A 330 -17.12 -12.42 8.88
N MET A 331 -15.83 -12.38 9.17
CA MET A 331 -14.79 -12.57 8.17
C MET A 331 -14.02 -13.85 8.39
N LEU A 332 -13.98 -14.67 7.34
CA LEU A 332 -13.28 -15.95 7.32
C LEU A 332 -12.22 -15.96 6.22
N ASP A 333 -10.95 -16.18 6.58
CA ASP A 333 -9.83 -16.39 5.65
C ASP A 333 -9.75 -17.88 5.28
N LEU A 334 -10.22 -18.20 4.10
CA LEU A 334 -10.27 -19.55 3.59
C LEU A 334 -9.13 -19.80 2.61
N THR A 335 -8.18 -20.62 3.03
CA THR A 335 -7.02 -21.04 2.23
C THR A 335 -7.17 -22.52 1.87
N LEU A 336 -7.34 -22.80 0.60
CA LEU A 336 -7.36 -24.15 0.00
C LEU A 336 -6.15 -24.32 -0.92
N PRO A 337 -5.72 -25.55 -1.25
CA PRO A 337 -4.61 -25.77 -2.18
C PRO A 337 -4.78 -25.06 -3.54
N ALA A 338 -6.01 -24.99 -4.07
CA ALA A 338 -6.33 -24.39 -5.36
C ALA A 338 -6.89 -22.96 -5.28
N ALA A 339 -7.26 -22.48 -4.10
CA ALA A 339 -7.94 -21.19 -3.97
C ALA A 339 -7.68 -20.52 -2.61
N HIS A 340 -7.61 -19.19 -2.63
CA HIS A 340 -7.55 -18.37 -1.42
C HIS A 340 -8.60 -17.27 -1.51
N ARG A 341 -9.50 -17.19 -0.52
CA ARG A 341 -10.62 -16.26 -0.44
C ARG A 341 -10.76 -15.71 0.98
N ILE A 342 -11.20 -14.46 1.08
CA ILE A 342 -11.72 -13.91 2.32
C ILE A 342 -13.23 -13.81 2.16
N LEU A 343 -13.96 -14.60 2.91
CA LEU A 343 -15.42 -14.60 2.88
C LEU A 343 -15.94 -13.52 3.84
N TYR A 344 -16.83 -12.65 3.35
CA TYR A 344 -17.56 -11.67 4.15
C TYR A 344 -19.00 -12.17 4.30
N LEU A 345 -19.30 -12.74 5.44
CA LEU A 345 -20.64 -13.25 5.77
C LEU A 345 -21.43 -12.14 6.43
N PHE A 346 -22.44 -11.61 5.72
CA PHE A 346 -23.31 -10.56 6.22
C PHE A 346 -24.59 -11.15 6.76
N ASP A 347 -24.81 -11.06 8.07
CA ASP A 347 -26.03 -11.47 8.76
C ASP A 347 -26.83 -10.24 9.25
N PRO A 348 -27.61 -9.57 8.38
CA PRO A 348 -28.43 -8.45 8.80
C PRO A 348 -29.62 -8.93 9.62
N ALA A 349 -30.03 -8.13 10.62
CA ALA A 349 -31.32 -8.35 11.28
C ALA A 349 -32.45 -8.39 10.25
N GLY A 350 -33.36 -9.36 10.37
CA GLY A 350 -34.47 -9.53 9.41
C GLY A 350 -35.33 -8.29 9.24
N GLU A 351 -35.48 -7.51 10.30
CA GLU A 351 -36.24 -6.24 10.30
C GLU A 351 -35.65 -5.17 9.37
N LEU A 352 -34.38 -5.30 8.96
CA LEU A 352 -33.74 -4.40 7.97
C LEU A 352 -34.27 -4.61 6.55
N HIS A 353 -35.02 -5.68 6.28
CA HIS A 353 -35.62 -5.94 4.99
C HIS A 353 -37.08 -5.43 4.92
N THR A 354 -37.60 -4.86 6.02
CA THR A 354 -38.97 -4.37 6.14
C THR A 354 -39.01 -2.84 6.19
N GLY A 355 -39.29 -2.15 5.10
CA GLY A 355 -39.53 -0.71 5.08
C GLY A 355 -38.85 0.08 3.95
N ALA A 356 -39.43 1.20 3.54
CA ALA A 356 -39.07 2.00 2.37
C ALA A 356 -37.76 2.84 2.52
N THR A 357 -37.21 2.98 3.73
CA THR A 357 -36.05 3.84 4.00
C THR A 357 -34.66 3.13 3.86
N HIS A 358 -34.62 1.97 3.23
CA HIS A 358 -33.51 1.04 3.37
C HIS A 358 -32.55 0.91 2.17
N VAL A 359 -32.75 1.64 1.07
CA VAL A 359 -31.90 1.54 -0.13
C VAL A 359 -30.42 1.77 0.17
N GLU A 360 -30.11 2.72 1.07
CA GLU A 360 -28.71 2.95 1.46
C GLU A 360 -28.11 1.83 2.33
N ARG A 361 -28.96 1.11 3.06
CA ARG A 361 -28.53 0.05 3.99
C ARG A 361 -28.24 -1.27 3.27
N LEU A 362 -28.77 -1.46 2.06
CA LEU A 362 -28.58 -2.68 1.28
C LEU A 362 -27.36 -2.63 0.33
N ARG A 363 -26.50 -1.62 0.44
CA ARG A 363 -25.27 -1.51 -0.38
C ARG A 363 -24.33 -2.71 -0.28
N TYR A 364 -24.40 -3.49 0.79
CA TYR A 364 -23.65 -4.74 0.88
C TYR A 364 -24.04 -5.78 -0.17
N LEU A 365 -25.26 -5.68 -0.72
CA LEU A 365 -25.72 -6.53 -1.82
C LEU A 365 -25.05 -6.19 -3.15
N ASP A 366 -24.49 -4.97 -3.33
CA ASP A 366 -23.91 -4.53 -4.61
C ASP A 366 -22.68 -5.32 -5.03
N HIS A 367 -22.05 -6.01 -4.10
CA HIS A 367 -20.69 -6.53 -4.31
C HIS A 367 -20.61 -8.06 -4.38
N GLY A 368 -21.67 -8.80 -3.98
CA GLY A 368 -21.70 -10.25 -4.02
C GLY A 368 -21.95 -10.81 -5.42
N GLU A 369 -21.21 -11.83 -5.83
CA GLU A 369 -21.53 -12.65 -7.01
C GLU A 369 -22.60 -13.70 -6.68
N ALA A 370 -22.84 -13.93 -5.39
CA ALA A 370 -23.88 -14.80 -4.89
C ALA A 370 -24.59 -14.19 -3.69
N LEU A 371 -25.79 -14.65 -3.41
CA LEU A 371 -26.52 -14.34 -2.18
C LEU A 371 -27.28 -15.59 -1.69
N LEU A 372 -27.56 -15.62 -0.40
CA LEU A 372 -28.35 -16.67 0.23
C LEU A 372 -29.70 -16.11 0.64
N PHE A 373 -30.75 -16.63 0.02
CA PHE A 373 -32.12 -16.32 0.40
C PHE A 373 -32.63 -17.39 1.37
N VAL A 374 -32.85 -16.97 2.61
CA VAL A 374 -33.18 -17.85 3.74
C VAL A 374 -34.68 -17.83 3.99
N ILE A 375 -35.31 -18.98 3.85
CA ILE A 375 -36.77 -19.18 4.01
C ILE A 375 -37.02 -19.90 5.34
N ASP A 376 -37.85 -19.28 6.19
CA ASP A 376 -38.53 -20.00 7.27
C ASP A 376 -39.78 -20.72 6.69
N PRO A 377 -39.78 -22.05 6.63
CA PRO A 377 -40.91 -22.78 6.08
C PRO A 377 -42.20 -22.51 6.87
N PHE A 378 -42.10 -22.32 8.18
CA PHE A 378 -43.25 -22.09 9.06
C PHE A 378 -43.83 -20.66 8.96
N ALA A 379 -43.21 -19.78 8.19
CA ALA A 379 -43.80 -18.50 7.82
C ALA A 379 -44.78 -18.60 6.64
N LEU A 380 -44.72 -19.72 5.88
CA LEU A 380 -45.62 -19.93 4.72
C LEU A 380 -47.05 -20.19 5.18
N PRO A 381 -48.04 -19.41 4.68
CA PRO A 381 -49.44 -19.58 5.07
C PRO A 381 -49.99 -20.98 4.77
N GLU A 382 -49.66 -21.54 3.61
CA GLU A 382 -50.10 -22.87 3.18
C GLU A 382 -49.58 -23.96 4.12
N LEU A 383 -48.33 -23.86 4.56
CA LEU A 383 -47.78 -24.81 5.51
C LEU A 383 -48.45 -24.70 6.87
N ARG A 384 -48.69 -23.48 7.37
CA ARG A 384 -49.37 -23.25 8.65
C ARG A 384 -50.78 -23.86 8.64
N LEU A 385 -51.47 -23.79 7.51
CA LEU A 385 -52.79 -24.38 7.37
C LEU A 385 -52.75 -25.91 7.30
N ALA A 386 -51.72 -26.49 6.73
CA ALA A 386 -51.55 -27.93 6.57
C ALA A 386 -51.15 -28.66 7.88
N LEU A 387 -50.57 -27.95 8.85
CA LEU A 387 -50.15 -28.56 10.14
C LEU A 387 -51.38 -28.90 11.02
N SER A 388 -51.34 -30.10 11.61
CA SER A 388 -52.27 -30.52 12.66
C SER A 388 -52.03 -29.71 13.97
N THR A 389 -52.99 -29.78 14.91
CA THR A 389 -52.88 -29.07 16.18
C THR A 389 -51.68 -29.52 17.00
N ASP A 390 -51.36 -30.81 16.97
CA ASP A 390 -50.22 -31.37 17.70
C ASP A 390 -48.90 -30.97 17.06
N GLU A 391 -48.82 -30.96 15.74
CA GLU A 391 -47.66 -30.49 15.00
C GLU A 391 -47.38 -28.99 15.24
N ARG A 392 -48.43 -28.16 15.32
CA ARG A 392 -48.30 -26.72 15.64
C ARG A 392 -47.67 -26.52 17.04
N ARG A 393 -48.15 -27.26 18.05
CA ARG A 393 -47.57 -27.21 19.40
C ARG A 393 -46.11 -27.61 19.37
N LEU A 394 -45.77 -28.69 18.68
CA LEU A 394 -44.38 -29.16 18.55
C LEU A 394 -43.51 -28.07 17.93
N VAL A 395 -43.97 -27.37 16.91
CA VAL A 395 -43.22 -26.28 16.24
C VAL A 395 -43.04 -25.08 17.20
N GLU A 396 -44.12 -24.65 17.86
CA GLU A 396 -44.11 -23.51 18.82
C GLU A 396 -43.15 -23.76 20.00
N GLU A 397 -43.10 -25.00 20.50
CA GLU A 397 -42.21 -25.40 21.57
C GLU A 397 -40.74 -25.50 21.09
N ALA A 398 -40.53 -25.97 19.86
CA ALA A 398 -39.20 -26.25 19.34
C ALA A 398 -38.45 -24.97 18.85
N ILE A 399 -39.17 -24.06 18.17
CA ILE A 399 -38.53 -22.94 17.45
C ILE A 399 -39.35 -21.63 17.53
N ALA A 400 -38.65 -20.50 17.33
CA ALA A 400 -39.31 -19.22 17.01
C ALA A 400 -39.56 -19.17 15.50
N THR A 401 -40.78 -18.80 15.09
CA THR A 401 -41.15 -18.69 13.68
C THR A 401 -41.12 -17.24 13.21
N SER A 402 -40.93 -17.03 11.91
CA SER A 402 -41.05 -15.71 11.27
C SER A 402 -42.51 -15.34 11.09
N ASP A 403 -42.83 -14.08 11.32
CA ASP A 403 -44.18 -13.53 11.03
C ASP A 403 -44.27 -12.97 9.61
N GLU A 404 -43.17 -12.84 8.89
CA GLU A 404 -43.08 -12.25 7.56
C GLU A 404 -43.14 -13.32 6.46
N ASP A 405 -43.99 -13.11 5.47
CA ASP A 405 -44.13 -14.01 4.32
C ASP A 405 -42.81 -13.98 3.49
N PRO A 406 -42.18 -15.13 3.27
CA PRO A 406 -41.02 -15.25 2.40
C PRO A 406 -41.25 -14.76 0.97
N ALA A 407 -42.49 -14.86 0.43
CA ALA A 407 -42.82 -14.38 -0.90
C ALA A 407 -42.66 -12.86 -0.99
N ASP A 408 -43.16 -12.13 0.00
CA ASP A 408 -43.05 -10.67 0.06
C ASP A 408 -41.61 -10.22 0.20
N THR A 409 -40.83 -10.89 1.04
CA THR A 409 -39.42 -10.61 1.22
C THR A 409 -38.63 -10.82 -0.09
N LEU A 410 -38.95 -11.90 -0.83
CA LEU A 410 -38.30 -12.19 -2.11
C LEU A 410 -38.67 -11.17 -3.19
N GLN A 411 -39.96 -10.76 -3.27
CA GLN A 411 -40.41 -9.74 -4.21
C GLN A 411 -39.71 -8.39 -3.97
N ARG A 412 -39.56 -7.97 -2.72
CA ARG A 412 -38.81 -6.75 -2.34
C ARG A 412 -37.33 -6.86 -2.74
N LEU A 413 -36.69 -8.01 -2.46
CA LEU A 413 -35.31 -8.26 -2.88
C LEU A 413 -35.14 -8.17 -4.40
N LEU A 414 -36.06 -8.79 -5.16
CA LEU A 414 -35.99 -8.75 -6.63
C LEU A 414 -36.24 -7.35 -7.19
N ALA A 415 -37.15 -6.57 -6.60
CA ALA A 415 -37.36 -5.18 -6.97
C ALA A 415 -36.09 -4.34 -6.72
N GLU A 416 -35.44 -4.53 -5.59
CA GLU A 416 -34.20 -3.85 -5.23
C GLU A 416 -33.06 -4.24 -6.16
N LEU A 417 -32.86 -5.51 -6.47
CA LEU A 417 -31.83 -5.97 -7.40
C LEU A 417 -32.01 -5.39 -8.82
N ARG A 418 -33.27 -5.22 -9.25
CA ARG A 418 -33.59 -4.62 -10.56
C ARG A 418 -33.38 -3.11 -10.61
N SER A 419 -33.51 -2.41 -9.49
CA SER A 419 -33.32 -0.94 -9.41
C SER A 419 -31.85 -0.50 -9.49
N ARG A 420 -30.88 -1.43 -9.48
CA ARG A 420 -29.47 -1.14 -9.43
C ARG A 420 -28.86 -1.00 -10.81
N ASP A 421 -27.75 -0.24 -10.90
CA ASP A 421 -27.02 0.06 -12.15
C ASP A 421 -26.48 -1.20 -12.85
N ASP A 422 -26.32 -2.31 -12.12
CA ASP A 422 -25.81 -3.60 -12.63
C ASP A 422 -26.92 -4.55 -13.12
N GLN A 423 -28.04 -4.04 -13.59
CA GLN A 423 -29.24 -4.79 -14.04
C GLN A 423 -28.95 -6.03 -14.90
N GLY A 424 -27.82 -6.10 -15.57
CA GLY A 424 -27.39 -7.23 -16.39
C GLY A 424 -26.52 -8.26 -15.67
N ARG A 425 -26.16 -8.06 -14.42
CA ARG A 425 -25.30 -8.98 -13.67
C ARG A 425 -26.13 -10.11 -13.08
N GLN A 426 -26.17 -11.23 -13.77
CA GLN A 426 -26.79 -12.44 -13.27
C GLN A 426 -25.99 -12.98 -12.08
N ARG A 427 -26.64 -13.07 -10.92
CA ARG A 427 -26.06 -13.57 -9.66
C ARG A 427 -26.48 -15.02 -9.41
N ARG A 428 -25.65 -15.74 -8.69
CA ARG A 428 -26.01 -17.05 -8.14
C ARG A 428 -26.85 -16.83 -6.90
N ILE A 429 -28.00 -17.47 -6.79
CA ILE A 429 -28.88 -17.37 -5.64
C ILE A 429 -29.09 -18.76 -5.04
N ALA A 430 -28.66 -18.92 -3.77
CA ALA A 430 -28.97 -20.11 -2.99
C ALA A 430 -30.26 -19.85 -2.21
N VAL A 431 -31.32 -20.59 -2.50
CA VAL A 431 -32.55 -20.61 -1.71
C VAL A 431 -32.41 -21.71 -0.65
N VAL A 432 -32.46 -21.31 0.62
CA VAL A 432 -32.22 -22.23 1.73
C VAL A 432 -33.45 -22.29 2.63
N VAL A 433 -34.07 -23.44 2.66
CA VAL A 433 -35.17 -23.75 3.61
C VAL A 433 -34.56 -24.14 4.94
N THR A 434 -34.72 -23.32 5.96
CA THR A 434 -34.16 -23.55 7.30
C THR A 434 -35.11 -24.39 8.17
N LYS A 435 -34.63 -24.75 9.39
CA LYS A 435 -35.43 -25.51 10.38
C LYS A 435 -35.95 -26.87 9.85
N ALA A 436 -35.19 -27.42 8.89
CA ALA A 436 -35.56 -28.67 8.24
C ALA A 436 -35.63 -29.85 9.22
N ASP A 437 -34.82 -29.81 10.29
CA ASP A 437 -34.85 -30.77 11.41
C ASP A 437 -36.22 -30.84 12.11
N VAL A 438 -36.86 -29.69 12.34
CA VAL A 438 -38.20 -29.62 12.92
C VAL A 438 -39.26 -29.96 11.86
N LEU A 439 -39.09 -29.46 10.64
CA LEU A 439 -40.03 -29.70 9.53
C LEU A 439 -40.13 -31.19 9.19
N ARG A 440 -39.02 -31.96 9.21
CA ARG A 440 -39.05 -33.43 8.98
C ARG A 440 -39.85 -34.21 10.02
N ARG A 441 -40.13 -33.61 11.20
CA ARG A 441 -40.97 -34.21 12.23
C ARG A 441 -42.46 -34.00 11.96
N THR A 442 -42.80 -33.21 10.96
CA THR A 442 -44.19 -32.93 10.55
C THR A 442 -44.56 -33.69 9.28
N SER A 443 -45.84 -33.91 9.07
CA SER A 443 -46.40 -34.53 7.86
C SER A 443 -46.10 -33.71 6.59
N ALA A 444 -46.01 -32.39 6.72
CA ALA A 444 -45.74 -31.44 5.66
C ALA A 444 -44.27 -31.44 5.17
N GLY A 445 -43.32 -31.96 5.97
CA GLY A 445 -41.90 -32.06 5.61
C GLY A 445 -41.56 -33.18 4.59
N ARG A 446 -42.54 -34.01 4.24
CA ARG A 446 -42.32 -35.08 3.28
C ARG A 446 -41.94 -34.53 1.90
N GLY A 447 -40.88 -35.06 1.32
CA GLY A 447 -40.43 -34.68 -0.03
C GLY A 447 -39.43 -33.53 -0.05
N LEU A 448 -39.17 -32.80 1.07
CA LEU A 448 -38.22 -31.69 1.13
C LEU A 448 -36.79 -32.11 0.72
N ASP A 449 -36.30 -33.21 1.25
CA ASP A 449 -34.92 -33.64 1.03
C ASP A 449 -34.68 -34.18 -0.41
N GLY A 450 -35.74 -34.60 -1.12
CA GLY A 450 -35.63 -35.09 -2.49
C GLY A 450 -35.72 -33.98 -3.53
N ASP A 451 -36.59 -33.02 -3.33
CA ASP A 451 -36.81 -31.88 -4.24
C ASP A 451 -37.34 -30.65 -3.49
N ALA A 452 -36.40 -29.90 -2.92
CA ALA A 452 -36.75 -28.67 -2.20
C ALA A 452 -37.44 -27.61 -3.10
N ARG A 453 -37.11 -27.59 -4.39
CA ARG A 453 -37.72 -26.70 -5.37
C ARG A 453 -39.21 -27.03 -5.57
N GLY A 454 -39.52 -28.29 -5.94
CA GLY A 454 -40.88 -28.76 -6.13
C GLY A 454 -41.71 -28.67 -4.84
N TRP A 455 -41.09 -28.91 -3.68
CA TRP A 455 -41.72 -28.77 -2.38
C TRP A 455 -42.18 -27.31 -2.13
N LEU A 456 -41.31 -26.31 -2.41
CA LEU A 456 -41.66 -24.89 -2.31
C LEU A 456 -42.75 -24.48 -3.32
N GLU A 457 -42.73 -25.03 -4.54
CA GLU A 457 -43.80 -24.80 -5.54
C GLU A 457 -45.15 -25.32 -5.06
N GLY A 458 -45.15 -26.48 -4.41
CA GLY A 458 -46.36 -27.08 -3.81
C GLY A 458 -46.96 -26.25 -2.66
N LEU A 459 -46.17 -25.37 -2.04
CA LEU A 459 -46.59 -24.44 -1.00
C LEU A 459 -46.87 -23.01 -1.53
N GLY A 460 -47.29 -22.88 -2.78
CA GLY A 460 -47.73 -21.60 -3.33
C GLY A 460 -46.63 -20.69 -3.89
N LEU A 461 -45.34 -21.01 -3.74
CA LEU A 461 -44.23 -20.16 -4.18
C LEU A 461 -43.89 -20.29 -5.67
N GLY A 462 -44.61 -21.07 -6.48
CA GLY A 462 -44.28 -21.38 -7.87
C GLY A 462 -44.12 -20.15 -8.78
N ASN A 463 -44.90 -19.11 -8.64
CA ASN A 463 -44.76 -17.86 -9.42
C ASN A 463 -43.51 -17.09 -9.00
N THR A 464 -43.24 -17.05 -7.72
CA THR A 464 -42.08 -16.34 -7.13
C THR A 464 -40.77 -17.04 -7.53
N ILE A 465 -40.74 -18.35 -7.49
CA ILE A 465 -39.63 -19.20 -7.96
C ILE A 465 -39.32 -18.96 -9.43
N ARG A 466 -40.34 -19.02 -10.31
CA ARG A 466 -40.14 -18.74 -11.74
C ARG A 466 -39.62 -17.32 -12.02
N THR A 467 -40.08 -16.36 -11.23
CA THR A 467 -39.58 -14.97 -11.34
C THR A 467 -38.10 -14.86 -10.90
N LEU A 468 -37.74 -15.54 -9.81
CA LEU A 468 -36.38 -15.61 -9.33
C LEU A 468 -35.43 -16.25 -10.38
N GLU A 469 -35.80 -17.38 -10.92
CA GLU A 469 -35.04 -18.13 -11.92
C GLU A 469 -34.84 -17.36 -13.24
N ARG A 470 -35.77 -16.47 -13.61
CA ARG A 470 -35.64 -15.57 -14.77
C ARG A 470 -34.69 -14.40 -14.50
N THR A 471 -34.61 -13.96 -13.24
CA THR A 471 -33.81 -12.79 -12.86
C THR A 471 -32.40 -13.14 -12.46
N ALA A 472 -32.21 -14.30 -11.83
CA ALA A 472 -30.90 -14.78 -11.37
C ALA A 472 -30.12 -15.47 -12.51
N GLY A 473 -28.80 -15.54 -12.37
CA GLY A 473 -27.95 -16.31 -13.29
C GLY A 473 -28.06 -17.81 -13.10
N GLU A 474 -28.06 -18.24 -11.85
CA GLU A 474 -28.23 -19.64 -11.45
C GLU A 474 -28.90 -19.67 -10.08
N VAL A 475 -29.88 -20.54 -9.90
CA VAL A 475 -30.58 -20.75 -8.62
C VAL A 475 -30.42 -22.19 -8.19
N ARG A 476 -30.06 -22.42 -6.95
CA ARG A 476 -30.07 -23.75 -6.32
C ARG A 476 -30.87 -23.73 -5.03
N TYR A 477 -31.47 -24.85 -4.73
CA TYR A 477 -32.38 -25.02 -3.59
C TYR A 477 -31.77 -26.00 -2.60
N PHE A 478 -31.77 -25.65 -1.32
CA PHE A 478 -31.17 -26.44 -0.25
C PHE A 478 -32.11 -26.50 0.96
N ALA A 479 -32.00 -27.56 1.73
CA ALA A 479 -32.62 -27.66 3.05
C ALA A 479 -31.54 -27.66 4.13
N SER A 480 -31.74 -26.93 5.22
CA SER A 480 -30.81 -26.82 6.35
C SER A 480 -31.52 -26.89 7.68
N GLY A 481 -31.04 -27.74 8.56
CA GLY A 481 -31.45 -27.86 9.96
C GLY A 481 -30.22 -28.10 10.84
N LEU A 482 -30.44 -28.20 12.16
CA LEU A 482 -29.37 -28.49 13.12
C LEU A 482 -28.74 -29.87 12.89
N ASP A 483 -29.48 -30.80 12.28
CA ASP A 483 -29.09 -32.16 11.90
C ASP A 483 -28.44 -32.25 10.51
N SER A 484 -28.28 -31.14 9.79
CA SER A 484 -27.75 -31.15 8.43
C SER A 484 -26.28 -31.59 8.41
N PRO A 485 -25.89 -32.53 7.53
CA PRO A 485 -24.51 -32.97 7.45
C PRO A 485 -23.61 -31.82 6.98
N PRO A 486 -22.43 -31.64 7.60
CA PRO A 486 -21.50 -30.59 7.21
C PRO A 486 -21.13 -30.59 5.71
N SER A 487 -21.14 -31.76 5.07
CA SER A 487 -20.86 -31.91 3.64
C SER A 487 -21.89 -31.19 2.76
N ALA A 488 -23.17 -31.24 3.09
CA ALA A 488 -24.22 -30.56 2.32
C ALA A 488 -24.10 -29.03 2.43
N LEU A 489 -23.77 -28.52 3.63
CA LEU A 489 -23.52 -27.11 3.85
C LEU A 489 -22.23 -26.63 3.16
N ALA A 490 -21.18 -27.44 3.16
CA ALA A 490 -19.95 -27.16 2.44
C ALA A 490 -20.18 -27.13 0.92
N GLU A 491 -21.00 -28.02 0.37
CA GLU A 491 -21.41 -28.02 -1.04
C GLU A 491 -22.15 -26.73 -1.40
N LEU A 492 -23.17 -26.36 -0.62
CA LEU A 492 -23.92 -25.11 -0.80
C LEU A 492 -22.99 -23.91 -0.89
N PHE A 493 -22.09 -23.78 0.08
CA PHE A 493 -21.17 -22.62 0.13
C PHE A 493 -20.05 -22.70 -0.89
N GLY A 494 -19.53 -23.88 -1.17
CA GLY A 494 -18.59 -24.10 -2.26
C GLY A 494 -19.16 -23.58 -3.58
N TRP A 495 -20.40 -23.95 -3.88
CA TRP A 495 -21.10 -23.46 -5.06
C TRP A 495 -21.35 -21.93 -4.99
N ALA A 496 -21.88 -21.41 -3.87
CA ALA A 496 -22.16 -19.99 -3.72
C ALA A 496 -20.88 -19.14 -3.84
N ALA A 497 -19.80 -19.51 -3.18
CA ALA A 497 -18.53 -18.79 -3.23
C ALA A 497 -17.67 -19.11 -4.48
N GLY A 498 -18.12 -20.05 -5.34
CA GLY A 498 -17.34 -20.51 -6.50
C GLY A 498 -16.04 -21.17 -6.10
N LEU A 499 -16.07 -21.97 -5.04
CA LEU A 499 -14.93 -22.67 -4.48
C LEU A 499 -15.05 -24.18 -4.70
N PRO A 500 -13.96 -24.87 -5.06
CA PRO A 500 -13.96 -26.32 -5.19
C PRO A 500 -13.87 -26.98 -3.79
N LEU A 501 -14.94 -26.85 -3.01
CA LEU A 501 -15.07 -27.58 -1.76
C LEU A 501 -15.62 -28.96 -2.08
N GLY A 502 -14.84 -29.98 -1.81
CA GLY A 502 -15.26 -31.38 -1.97
C GLY A 502 -16.17 -31.85 -0.83
N ALA A 503 -16.80 -32.99 -1.03
CA ALA A 503 -17.62 -33.67 -0.01
C ALA A 503 -16.80 -34.24 1.18
N THR A 504 -15.47 -34.17 1.12
CA THR A 504 -14.58 -34.64 2.18
C THR A 504 -14.59 -33.67 3.35
N VAL A 505 -15.23 -34.09 4.43
CA VAL A 505 -15.25 -33.39 5.71
C VAL A 505 -14.37 -34.19 6.68
N ASP A 506 -13.46 -33.55 7.36
CA ASP A 506 -12.74 -34.18 8.46
C ASP A 506 -13.69 -34.32 9.66
N ALA A 507 -14.16 -35.55 9.90
CA ALA A 507 -15.08 -35.84 10.99
C ALA A 507 -14.44 -35.69 12.39
N ALA A 508 -13.11 -35.69 12.48
CA ALA A 508 -12.35 -35.51 13.71
C ALA A 508 -11.90 -34.06 13.95
N PHE A 509 -12.28 -33.13 13.07
CA PHE A 509 -11.89 -31.73 13.15
C PHE A 509 -12.50 -31.06 14.39
N ASP A 510 -11.63 -30.53 15.27
CA ASP A 510 -12.06 -29.65 16.36
C ASP A 510 -12.37 -28.26 15.78
N ASP A 511 -13.64 -27.89 15.77
CA ASP A 511 -14.15 -26.67 15.20
C ASP A 511 -13.96 -25.44 16.11
N ARG A 512 -13.41 -25.62 17.31
CA ARG A 512 -13.13 -24.53 18.24
C ARG A 512 -12.06 -23.59 17.67
N PRO A 513 -12.25 -22.27 17.84
CA PRO A 513 -11.20 -21.32 17.44
C PRO A 513 -9.90 -21.58 18.22
N THR A 514 -8.79 -21.52 17.48
CA THR A 514 -7.46 -21.68 18.07
C THR A 514 -7.09 -20.48 18.96
N THR A 515 -6.14 -20.68 19.87
CA THR A 515 -5.62 -19.60 20.73
C THR A 515 -5.11 -18.41 19.92
N ASP A 516 -4.56 -18.66 18.73
CA ASP A 516 -4.05 -17.61 17.84
C ASP A 516 -5.20 -16.82 17.17
N GLU A 517 -6.31 -17.44 16.83
CA GLU A 517 -7.52 -16.77 16.31
C GLU A 517 -8.19 -15.90 17.38
N LEU A 518 -8.10 -16.28 18.67
CA LEU A 518 -8.65 -15.53 19.79
C LEU A 518 -7.77 -14.34 20.22
N ARG A 519 -6.54 -14.27 19.71
CA ARG A 519 -5.57 -13.23 20.05
C ARG A 519 -5.71 -12.02 19.14
N GLU A 520 -5.79 -10.83 19.73
CA GLU A 520 -5.70 -9.61 18.92
C GLU A 520 -4.32 -9.48 18.27
N PRO A 521 -4.25 -9.08 16.99
CA PRO A 521 -2.97 -8.91 16.33
C PRO A 521 -2.13 -7.85 17.06
N TRP A 522 -0.96 -8.28 17.60
CA TRP A 522 -0.04 -7.41 18.31
C TRP A 522 0.48 -6.31 17.36
N PRO A 523 0.51 -5.03 17.79
CA PRO A 523 1.13 -3.99 17.01
C PRO A 523 2.62 -4.33 16.83
N VAL A 524 3.06 -4.42 15.58
CA VAL A 524 4.47 -4.68 15.25
C VAL A 524 5.28 -3.51 15.76
N ALA A 525 6.06 -3.71 16.84
CA ALA A 525 6.96 -2.69 17.38
C ALA A 525 7.96 -2.27 16.30
N GLY A 526 7.89 -1.02 15.87
CA GLY A 526 8.78 -0.48 14.86
C GLY A 526 10.22 -0.35 15.37
N ARG A 527 11.20 -0.61 14.50
CA ARG A 527 12.63 -0.36 14.77
C ARG A 527 12.88 1.11 15.12
N PRO A 528 13.94 1.44 15.90
CA PRO A 528 14.29 2.83 16.22
C PRO A 528 14.39 3.71 14.96
N ALA A 529 13.96 4.98 15.07
CA ALA A 529 14.00 5.91 13.95
C ALA A 529 15.45 6.16 13.53
N GLU A 530 15.78 5.93 12.28
CA GLU A 530 17.00 6.44 11.69
C GLU A 530 16.88 7.97 11.54
N GLN A 531 17.89 8.71 11.97
CA GLN A 531 17.91 10.18 11.81
C GLN A 531 17.92 10.60 10.34
N ILE A 532 18.57 9.82 9.47
CA ILE A 532 18.54 9.99 8.01
C ILE A 532 18.07 8.70 7.36
N PRO A 533 17.08 8.76 6.43
CA PRO A 533 16.64 7.58 5.69
C PRO A 533 17.79 6.88 4.97
N SER A 534 17.88 5.55 5.09
CA SER A 534 18.95 4.77 4.45
C SER A 534 19.03 4.95 2.93
N GLY A 535 17.90 5.20 2.27
CA GLY A 535 17.88 5.55 0.84
C GLY A 535 18.60 6.86 0.53
N HIS A 536 18.54 7.83 1.43
CA HIS A 536 19.27 9.08 1.30
C HIS A 536 20.77 8.88 1.58
N ARG A 537 21.13 8.04 2.56
CA ARG A 537 22.54 7.67 2.82
C ARG A 537 23.15 6.95 1.62
N PHE A 538 22.41 6.01 1.02
CA PHE A 538 22.87 5.33 -0.19
C PHE A 538 23.02 6.31 -1.37
N GLY A 539 22.03 7.16 -1.61
CA GLY A 539 22.07 8.16 -2.67
C GLY A 539 23.24 9.12 -2.53
N ARG A 540 23.54 9.61 -1.31
CA ARG A 540 24.71 10.44 -1.01
C ARG A 540 26.03 9.72 -1.28
N ARG A 541 26.17 8.45 -0.86
CA ARG A 541 27.37 7.65 -1.16
C ARG A 541 27.55 7.40 -2.64
N ALA A 542 26.45 7.09 -3.35
CA ALA A 542 26.50 6.91 -4.80
C ALA A 542 26.90 8.19 -5.53
N LEU A 543 26.37 9.34 -5.09
CA LEU A 543 26.76 10.64 -5.62
C LEU A 543 28.24 10.96 -5.35
N LEU A 544 28.71 10.70 -4.13
CA LEU A 544 30.14 10.90 -3.79
C LEU A 544 31.04 10.04 -4.68
N ALA A 545 30.71 8.75 -4.83
CA ALA A 545 31.46 7.84 -5.70
C ALA A 545 31.45 8.30 -7.16
N SER A 546 30.31 8.79 -7.68
CA SER A 546 30.24 9.30 -9.04
C SER A 546 31.03 10.59 -9.23
N LEU A 547 31.03 11.50 -8.27
CA LEU A 547 31.82 12.73 -8.32
C LEU A 547 33.32 12.43 -8.29
N THR A 548 33.76 11.43 -7.51
CA THR A 548 35.19 11.06 -7.42
C THR A 548 35.71 10.31 -8.65
N VAL A 549 34.84 9.59 -9.37
CA VAL A 549 35.23 8.81 -10.56
C VAL A 549 34.92 9.57 -11.86
N LEU A 550 33.66 10.01 -12.03
CA LEU A 550 33.21 10.64 -13.28
C LEU A 550 33.73 12.09 -13.43
N GLY A 551 33.88 12.81 -12.32
CA GLY A 551 34.40 14.18 -12.35
C GLY A 551 35.77 14.28 -13.01
N PRO A 552 36.80 13.55 -12.53
CA PRO A 552 38.13 13.50 -13.15
C PRO A 552 38.11 13.02 -14.61
N VAL A 553 37.31 11.98 -14.92
CA VAL A 553 37.17 11.47 -16.31
C VAL A 553 36.62 12.56 -17.23
N MET A 554 35.58 13.28 -16.80
CA MET A 554 35.00 14.38 -17.57
C MET A 554 35.97 15.55 -17.75
N MET A 555 36.79 15.86 -16.75
CA MET A 555 37.85 16.86 -16.87
C MET A 555 38.91 16.46 -17.89
N ILE A 556 39.35 15.20 -17.90
CA ILE A 556 40.33 14.66 -18.87
C ILE A 556 39.73 14.74 -20.29
N LEU A 557 38.49 14.28 -20.48
CA LEU A 557 37.81 14.31 -21.78
C LEU A 557 37.61 15.75 -22.27
N PHE A 558 37.28 16.68 -21.39
CA PHE A 558 37.17 18.09 -21.71
C PHE A 558 38.52 18.67 -22.14
N GLY A 559 39.58 18.38 -21.36
CA GLY A 559 40.94 18.80 -21.71
C GLY A 559 41.42 18.26 -23.05
N LEU A 560 41.16 16.99 -23.35
CA LEU A 560 41.44 16.38 -24.65
C LEU A 560 40.63 16.99 -25.78
N SER A 561 39.37 17.31 -25.57
CA SER A 561 38.49 17.97 -26.56
C SER A 561 38.97 19.38 -26.89
N VAL A 562 39.40 20.15 -25.87
CA VAL A 562 39.96 21.49 -26.05
C VAL A 562 41.29 21.39 -26.80
N TYR A 563 42.16 20.47 -26.40
CA TYR A 563 43.44 20.23 -27.08
C TYR A 563 43.26 19.85 -28.56
N ALA A 564 42.31 18.98 -28.88
CA ALA A 564 41.98 18.56 -30.25
C ALA A 564 41.40 19.70 -31.12
N ARG A 565 40.79 20.72 -30.51
CA ARG A 565 40.26 21.90 -31.25
C ARG A 565 41.31 23.02 -31.44
N LEU A 566 42.35 23.00 -30.61
CA LEU A 566 43.47 23.96 -30.70
C LEU A 566 44.61 23.49 -31.65
N ARG A 567 44.59 22.23 -32.07
CA ARG A 567 45.39 21.66 -33.16
C ARG A 567 44.65 21.73 -34.48
#